data_c9cb1d5a391abb1c8c2286cf26e03779
#
_entry.id   c9cb1d5a391abb1c8c2286cf26e03779
#
_cell.length_a   1.000
_cell.length_b   1.000
_cell.length_c   1.000
_cell.angle_alpha   90.00
_cell.angle_beta   90.00
_cell.angle_gamma   90.00
#
_symmetry.space_group_name_H-M   'P 1'
#
loop_
_entity.id
_entity.type
_entity.pdbx_description
1 polymer ?
#
loop_
_entity_poly.entity_id
_entity_poly.type
_entity_poly.pdbx_seq_one_letter_code
_entity_poly.pdbx_strand_id
1 'polypeptide(L)'
;MKRNIFQPAIMLLLLLILGACNREINEPMHADELLGNPAYPAISYGGYREVTRDIVPSVEELSEDLRILHAMGIRILRTYNTQQFPHAERLLEAIRKLKENDPRFEMYVMLGAWIDCKDARTEAPDHSREDVGANTAEINAAVRLANTYPDIVKVVAVGNEAMVHWQAGYFVEPGIILKWVEYLQHLKKEGELPSSLWITSSDNFASWGGGDSSYHKPELEKLIRAVDYISMHTYPFHDTHYNPEFWLVPADEQDLPELEQVHRAMQRALDYAKMQYHAVKEYVAGLGIGKEIHIGETGWATMDNYLYGEDGSKAADEYKQKLYHDSIRAWTERENITCFFFQAFDEPWKDSKNPVGSENHFGLFTVDGVAKLVLWDQVDAGVFEGLTRGGNPIRKSYEGDLEELMEGVLPPDPSNIE
;
A
#
# COMPACT_ATOMS: atom_id res chain seq x y z
N MET A 1 72.68 17.80 27.50
CA MET A 1 71.33 17.87 28.02
C MET A 1 70.39 18.28 26.89
N LYS A 2 69.66 17.29 26.25
CA LYS A 2 68.61 17.54 25.24
C LYS A 2 67.36 17.03 25.84
N ARG A 3 66.40 17.92 26.17
CA ARG A 3 65.05 17.60 26.65
C ARG A 3 64.17 17.27 25.47
N ASN A 4 63.59 16.06 25.48
CA ASN A 4 62.53 15.63 24.59
C ASN A 4 61.23 16.38 24.93
N ILE A 5 60.71 17.11 23.93
CA ILE A 5 59.33 17.64 23.93
C ILE A 5 58.62 16.95 22.76
N PHE A 6 58.02 15.78 23.05
CA PHE A 6 57.02 15.15 22.15
C PHE A 6 56.08 14.34 23.03
N GLN A 7 54.90 14.87 23.25
CA GLN A 7 53.61 14.27 23.51
C GLN A 7 52.72 15.25 24.28
N PRO A 8 51.82 15.94 23.56
CA PRO A 8 50.39 15.76 23.85
C PRO A 8 49.46 15.84 22.60
N ALA A 9 49.98 15.80 21.36
CA ALA A 9 49.10 15.97 20.19
C ALA A 9 48.33 14.71 19.76
N ILE A 10 48.69 13.51 20.20
CA ILE A 10 48.04 12.23 19.80
C ILE A 10 46.79 11.91 20.68
N MET A 11 46.77 12.45 21.89
CA MET A 11 45.63 12.16 22.82
C MET A 11 44.39 13.01 22.53
N LEU A 12 44.52 14.13 21.82
CA LEU A 12 43.40 15.00 21.45
C LEU A 12 42.66 14.53 20.18
N LEU A 13 43.33 13.75 19.31
CA LEU A 13 42.76 13.23 18.06
C LEU A 13 41.92 11.96 18.28
N LEU A 14 42.17 11.20 19.36
CA LEU A 14 41.41 10.02 19.73
C LEU A 14 40.09 10.35 20.43
N LEU A 15 39.95 11.54 21.01
CA LEU A 15 38.73 12.02 21.66
C LEU A 15 37.71 12.62 20.65
N LEU A 16 38.17 13.00 19.44
CA LEU A 16 37.27 13.49 18.37
C LEU A 16 36.66 12.39 17.49
N ILE A 17 37.18 11.16 17.55
CA ILE A 17 36.64 10.01 16.78
C ILE A 17 35.56 9.23 17.58
N LEU A 18 35.49 9.42 18.89
CA LEU A 18 34.49 8.80 19.76
C LEU A 18 33.20 9.64 19.89
N GLY A 19 33.14 10.85 19.32
CA GLY A 19 31.95 11.73 19.34
C GLY A 19 31.00 11.56 18.16
N ALA A 20 31.30 10.69 17.17
CA ALA A 20 30.51 10.57 15.95
C ALA A 20 29.62 9.32 15.89
N CYS A 21 29.49 8.54 16.96
CA CYS A 21 28.66 7.34 17.03
C CYS A 21 27.83 7.23 18.31
N ASN A 22 27.37 8.34 18.86
CA ASN A 22 26.24 8.34 19.78
C ASN A 22 25.05 9.01 19.08
N ARG A 23 24.42 8.30 18.15
CA ARG A 23 23.01 8.50 17.89
C ARG A 23 22.31 8.09 19.16
N GLU A 24 21.68 9.03 19.86
CA GLU A 24 20.92 8.74 21.06
C GLU A 24 19.89 7.65 20.74
N ILE A 25 19.98 6.52 21.42
CA ILE A 25 19.24 5.26 21.20
C ILE A 25 17.73 5.42 21.54
N ASN A 26 17.18 6.63 21.55
CA ASN A 26 15.83 6.87 22.09
C ASN A 26 14.91 7.84 21.33
N GLU A 27 15.27 8.36 20.17
CA GLU A 27 14.27 9.10 19.40
C GLU A 27 13.46 8.14 18.53
N PRO A 28 12.12 8.18 18.60
CA PRO A 28 11.29 7.32 17.78
C PRO A 28 11.48 7.70 16.29
N MET A 29 11.59 6.69 15.42
CA MET A 29 11.61 6.87 13.97
C MET A 29 10.41 7.73 13.54
N HIS A 30 10.68 8.78 12.75
CA HIS A 30 9.65 9.65 12.22
C HIS A 30 9.11 9.14 10.88
N ALA A 31 7.90 9.52 10.51
CA ALA A 31 7.27 9.09 9.26
C ALA A 31 8.04 9.60 8.02
N ASP A 32 8.64 10.79 8.09
CA ASP A 32 9.46 11.37 7.03
C ASP A 32 10.83 10.68 6.83
N GLU A 33 11.28 9.89 7.79
CA GLU A 33 12.46 9.03 7.63
C GLU A 33 12.13 7.69 6.94
N LEU A 34 10.84 7.31 6.94
CA LEU A 34 10.32 6.06 6.38
C LEU A 34 9.74 6.23 4.99
N LEU A 35 8.83 7.21 4.84
CA LEU A 35 8.17 7.42 3.56
C LEU A 35 9.12 8.06 2.55
N GLY A 36 9.08 7.55 1.32
CA GLY A 36 10.01 7.94 0.28
C GLY A 36 11.41 7.28 0.38
N ASN A 37 11.68 6.51 1.44
CA ASN A 37 12.97 5.85 1.63
C ASN A 37 12.92 4.41 1.08
N PRO A 38 13.69 4.08 0.02
CA PRO A 38 13.70 2.74 -0.57
C PRO A 38 14.14 1.61 0.37
N ALA A 39 14.80 1.93 1.49
CA ALA A 39 15.16 0.94 2.52
C ALA A 39 13.94 0.43 3.31
N TYR A 40 12.78 1.08 3.17
CA TYR A 40 11.52 0.74 3.84
C TYR A 40 10.41 0.39 2.84
N PRO A 41 10.51 -0.74 2.13
CA PRO A 41 9.46 -1.16 1.21
C PRO A 41 8.12 -1.37 1.94
N ALA A 42 7.04 -0.98 1.27
CA ALA A 42 5.70 -1.00 1.82
C ALA A 42 4.77 -1.96 1.07
N ILE A 43 3.74 -2.47 1.77
CA ILE A 43 2.73 -3.36 1.20
C ILE A 43 1.39 -3.22 1.93
N SER A 44 0.29 -3.41 1.22
CA SER A 44 -1.04 -3.52 1.82
C SER A 44 -1.24 -4.89 2.45
N TYR A 45 -1.87 -4.93 3.64
CA TYR A 45 -2.00 -6.15 4.41
C TYR A 45 -3.31 -6.19 5.22
N GLY A 46 -4.12 -7.20 4.98
CA GLY A 46 -5.33 -7.51 5.76
C GLY A 46 -5.14 -8.71 6.68
N GLY A 47 -4.46 -9.75 6.20
CA GLY A 47 -4.11 -10.95 6.98
C GLY A 47 -5.25 -11.96 7.18
N TYR A 48 -6.44 -11.73 6.62
CA TYR A 48 -7.55 -12.65 6.71
C TYR A 48 -7.32 -13.88 5.83
N ARG A 49 -7.63 -15.07 6.39
CA ARG A 49 -7.40 -16.36 5.74
C ARG A 49 -8.69 -17.06 5.29
N GLU A 50 -9.84 -16.63 5.82
CA GLU A 50 -11.13 -17.24 5.61
C GLU A 50 -12.00 -16.46 4.62
N VAL A 51 -13.06 -17.07 4.13
CA VAL A 51 -14.05 -16.45 3.23
C VAL A 51 -14.93 -15.40 3.90
N THR A 52 -14.67 -15.09 5.16
CA THR A 52 -15.35 -14.08 5.96
C THR A 52 -14.39 -13.37 6.91
N ARG A 53 -14.63 -12.11 7.22
CA ARG A 53 -13.90 -11.35 8.24
C ARG A 53 -14.41 -11.56 9.66
N ASP A 54 -15.47 -12.34 9.86
CA ASP A 54 -15.96 -12.70 11.20
C ASP A 54 -14.94 -13.57 11.96
N ILE A 55 -14.11 -14.31 11.22
CA ILE A 55 -12.98 -15.06 11.79
C ILE A 55 -11.75 -14.18 11.73
N VAL A 56 -11.46 -13.51 12.84
CA VAL A 56 -10.33 -12.60 12.95
C VAL A 56 -9.03 -13.37 13.14
N PRO A 57 -7.97 -13.12 12.35
CA PRO A 57 -6.69 -13.79 12.50
C PRO A 57 -6.13 -13.69 13.93
N SER A 58 -5.54 -14.78 14.43
CA SER A 58 -4.86 -14.81 15.73
C SER A 58 -3.53 -14.06 15.65
N VAL A 59 -2.98 -13.69 16.82
CA VAL A 59 -1.65 -13.07 16.92
C VAL A 59 -0.56 -14.00 16.38
N GLU A 60 -0.73 -15.30 16.53
CA GLU A 60 0.19 -16.33 16.05
C GLU A 60 0.18 -16.40 14.51
N GLU A 61 -1.00 -16.42 13.88
CA GLU A 61 -1.15 -16.39 12.40
C GLU A 61 -0.60 -15.09 11.80
N LEU A 62 -0.89 -13.94 12.42
CA LEU A 62 -0.30 -12.67 12.02
C LEU A 62 1.22 -12.66 12.17
N SER A 63 1.75 -13.31 13.22
CA SER A 63 3.20 -13.42 13.42
C SER A 63 3.89 -14.30 12.38
N GLU A 64 3.20 -15.33 11.84
CA GLU A 64 3.70 -16.10 10.69
C GLU A 64 3.84 -15.19 9.47
N ASP A 65 2.77 -14.48 9.11
CA ASP A 65 2.75 -13.57 7.96
C ASP A 65 3.80 -12.47 8.09
N LEU A 66 3.94 -11.87 9.27
CA LEU A 66 4.93 -10.84 9.57
C LEU A 66 6.38 -11.31 9.38
N ARG A 67 6.70 -12.56 9.75
CA ARG A 67 8.04 -13.12 9.50
C ARG A 67 8.31 -13.30 8.01
N ILE A 68 7.32 -13.76 7.24
CA ILE A 68 7.43 -13.88 5.78
C ILE A 68 7.67 -12.51 5.15
N LEU A 69 6.86 -11.51 5.50
CA LEU A 69 6.97 -10.15 4.97
C LEU A 69 8.29 -9.48 5.37
N HIS A 70 8.74 -9.67 6.62
CA HIS A 70 10.02 -9.16 7.07
C HIS A 70 11.21 -9.80 6.34
N ALA A 71 11.15 -11.12 6.08
CA ALA A 71 12.19 -11.86 5.36
C ALA A 71 12.34 -11.36 3.91
N MET A 72 11.22 -11.03 3.23
CA MET A 72 11.25 -10.44 1.88
C MET A 72 11.61 -8.94 1.85
N GLY A 73 11.92 -8.34 2.99
CA GLY A 73 12.38 -6.95 3.08
C GLY A 73 11.28 -5.92 3.33
N ILE A 74 10.01 -6.30 3.46
CA ILE A 74 8.93 -5.35 3.79
C ILE A 74 9.15 -4.76 5.18
N ARG A 75 8.91 -3.44 5.31
CA ARG A 75 9.07 -2.69 6.56
C ARG A 75 7.87 -1.84 6.93
N ILE A 76 6.98 -1.55 5.98
CA ILE A 76 5.78 -0.76 6.25
C ILE A 76 4.55 -1.52 5.77
N LEU A 77 3.57 -1.70 6.65
CA LEU A 77 2.27 -2.30 6.34
C LEU A 77 1.19 -1.22 6.30
N ARG A 78 0.24 -1.36 5.39
CA ARG A 78 -0.98 -0.55 5.37
C ARG A 78 -2.18 -1.41 5.75
N THR A 79 -3.00 -0.90 6.70
CA THR A 79 -4.30 -1.46 7.10
C THR A 79 -5.44 -0.52 6.70
N TYR A 80 -6.70 -0.93 6.91
CA TYR A 80 -7.88 -0.25 6.34
C TYR A 80 -8.87 0.28 7.36
N ASN A 81 -8.94 -0.33 8.54
CA ASN A 81 -9.86 0.05 9.61
C ASN A 81 -9.28 -0.33 10.98
N THR A 82 -9.82 0.26 12.04
CA THR A 82 -9.27 0.14 13.40
C THR A 82 -10.17 -0.63 14.35
N GLN A 83 -11.49 -0.58 14.18
CA GLN A 83 -12.39 -1.19 15.15
C GLN A 83 -13.53 -1.99 14.51
N GLN A 84 -13.94 -1.70 13.30
CA GLN A 84 -14.99 -2.43 12.60
C GLN A 84 -14.64 -3.92 12.44
N PHE A 85 -13.35 -4.18 12.18
CA PHE A 85 -12.75 -5.51 12.11
C PHE A 85 -11.48 -5.51 12.96
N PRO A 86 -11.48 -6.05 14.19
CA PRO A 86 -10.46 -5.79 15.23
C PRO A 86 -9.07 -6.41 14.96
N HIS A 87 -8.77 -6.85 13.74
CA HIS A 87 -7.48 -7.45 13.39
C HIS A 87 -6.31 -6.46 13.53
N ALA A 88 -6.54 -5.14 13.30
CA ALA A 88 -5.48 -4.14 13.38
C ALA A 88 -4.80 -4.10 14.76
N GLU A 89 -5.56 -4.19 15.87
CA GLU A 89 -4.99 -4.24 17.21
C GLU A 89 -4.16 -5.50 17.42
N ARG A 90 -4.64 -6.67 16.94
CA ARG A 90 -3.88 -7.93 17.01
C ARG A 90 -2.60 -7.88 16.18
N LEU A 91 -2.62 -7.21 15.02
CA LEU A 91 -1.44 -6.99 14.19
C LEU A 91 -0.38 -6.18 14.95
N LEU A 92 -0.77 -5.07 15.57
CA LEU A 92 0.14 -4.25 16.38
C LEU A 92 0.71 -5.02 17.57
N GLU A 93 -0.11 -5.86 18.22
CA GLU A 93 0.36 -6.76 19.27
C GLU A 93 1.37 -7.79 18.75
N ALA A 94 1.12 -8.38 17.58
CA ALA A 94 2.03 -9.34 16.94
C ALA A 94 3.39 -8.69 16.62
N ILE A 95 3.37 -7.47 16.01
CA ILE A 95 4.60 -6.71 15.73
C ILE A 95 5.36 -6.42 17.03
N ARG A 96 4.69 -5.95 18.09
CA ARG A 96 5.33 -5.68 19.37
C ARG A 96 6.00 -6.94 19.95
N LYS A 97 5.30 -8.08 19.96
CA LYS A 97 5.85 -9.36 20.45
C LYS A 97 7.08 -9.79 19.63
N LEU A 98 7.05 -9.63 18.32
CA LEU A 98 8.19 -9.96 17.46
C LEU A 98 9.39 -9.05 17.74
N LYS A 99 9.18 -7.75 17.91
CA LYS A 99 10.24 -6.77 18.30
C LYS A 99 10.83 -7.07 19.66
N GLU A 100 10.02 -7.48 20.64
CA GLU A 100 10.47 -7.88 21.98
C GLU A 100 11.36 -9.15 21.94
N ASN A 101 11.06 -10.09 21.02
CA ASN A 101 11.79 -11.34 20.88
C ASN A 101 13.05 -11.22 19.98
N ASP A 102 13.03 -10.35 18.98
CA ASP A 102 14.18 -10.06 18.12
C ASP A 102 14.31 -8.53 17.91
N PRO A 103 15.29 -7.87 18.53
CA PRO A 103 15.52 -6.43 18.37
C PRO A 103 15.84 -5.99 16.93
N ARG A 104 16.14 -6.93 16.02
CA ARG A 104 16.36 -6.65 14.60
C ARG A 104 15.06 -6.69 13.80
N PHE A 105 13.97 -7.17 14.40
CA PHE A 105 12.67 -7.17 13.75
C PHE A 105 12.14 -5.73 13.69
N GLU A 106 12.04 -5.20 12.48
CA GLU A 106 11.61 -3.84 12.21
C GLU A 106 10.38 -3.83 11.30
N MET A 107 9.27 -3.30 11.81
CA MET A 107 8.02 -3.19 11.08
C MET A 107 7.22 -1.99 11.58
N TYR A 108 6.69 -1.20 10.65
CA TYR A 108 5.86 -0.02 10.90
C TYR A 108 4.50 -0.17 10.25
N VAL A 109 3.55 0.64 10.68
CA VAL A 109 2.16 0.57 10.20
C VAL A 109 1.62 1.95 9.81
N MET A 110 1.07 2.04 8.61
CA MET A 110 0.08 3.01 8.20
C MET A 110 -1.29 2.47 8.59
N LEU A 111 -1.88 3.04 9.63
CA LEU A 111 -3.14 2.61 10.22
C LEU A 111 -4.29 3.30 9.49
N GLY A 112 -5.15 2.53 8.82
CA GLY A 112 -6.37 3.06 8.22
C GLY A 112 -7.46 3.28 9.26
N ALA A 113 -8.18 4.39 9.16
CA ALA A 113 -9.38 4.69 9.91
C ALA A 113 -10.55 4.85 8.93
N TRP A 114 -11.47 3.90 8.91
CA TRP A 114 -12.55 3.86 7.93
C TRP A 114 -13.57 4.98 8.17
N ILE A 115 -13.99 5.66 7.11
CA ILE A 115 -15.00 6.73 7.15
C ILE A 115 -16.16 6.38 6.23
N ASP A 116 -17.38 6.41 6.79
CA ASP A 116 -18.63 6.18 6.07
C ASP A 116 -19.49 7.45 6.03
N CYS A 117 -20.27 7.59 4.94
CA CYS A 117 -21.35 8.55 4.90
C CYS A 117 -22.54 8.06 5.77
N LYS A 118 -23.48 8.94 6.04
CA LYS A 118 -24.74 8.57 6.69
C LYS A 118 -25.53 7.58 5.82
N ASP A 119 -26.11 6.57 6.46
CA ASP A 119 -26.88 5.51 5.79
C ASP A 119 -26.07 4.76 4.71
N ALA A 120 -24.73 4.63 4.91
CA ALA A 120 -23.83 3.92 4.00
C ALA A 120 -24.32 2.48 3.75
N ARG A 121 -24.15 1.99 2.51
CA ARG A 121 -24.54 0.64 2.05
C ARG A 121 -26.04 0.35 2.14
N THR A 122 -26.86 1.40 2.20
CA THR A 122 -28.32 1.31 2.03
C THR A 122 -28.73 1.70 0.60
N GLU A 123 -30.03 1.68 0.31
CA GLU A 123 -30.56 2.13 -0.99
C GLU A 123 -30.46 3.65 -1.20
N ALA A 124 -30.23 4.43 -0.13
CA ALA A 124 -30.18 5.90 -0.17
C ALA A 124 -29.10 6.48 0.76
N PRO A 125 -27.82 6.28 0.45
CA PRO A 125 -26.72 6.86 1.22
C PRO A 125 -26.71 8.39 1.10
N ASP A 126 -26.45 9.10 2.19
CA ASP A 126 -26.32 10.57 2.22
C ASP A 126 -24.86 10.98 2.27
N HIS A 127 -24.25 11.18 1.12
CA HIS A 127 -22.83 11.51 0.96
C HIS A 127 -22.43 12.87 1.51
N SER A 128 -23.40 13.78 1.72
CA SER A 128 -23.17 15.11 2.29
C SER A 128 -23.06 15.08 3.81
N ARG A 129 -23.39 13.96 4.44
CA ARG A 129 -23.37 13.78 5.90
C ARG A 129 -22.61 12.52 6.25
N GLU A 130 -21.97 12.55 7.41
CA GLU A 130 -21.21 11.41 7.91
C GLU A 130 -22.06 10.51 8.83
N ASP A 131 -21.66 9.23 8.96
CA ASP A 131 -22.06 8.40 10.10
C ASP A 131 -21.23 8.82 11.33
N VAL A 132 -21.77 9.77 12.10
CA VAL A 132 -21.07 10.34 13.26
C VAL A 132 -20.67 9.26 14.27
N GLY A 133 -21.53 8.27 14.50
CA GLY A 133 -21.30 7.21 15.48
C GLY A 133 -20.16 6.30 15.08
N ALA A 134 -20.21 5.74 13.88
CA ALA A 134 -19.21 4.84 13.35
C ALA A 134 -17.86 5.57 13.19
N ASN A 135 -17.84 6.75 12.57
CA ASN A 135 -16.62 7.50 12.30
C ASN A 135 -15.93 7.96 13.60
N THR A 136 -16.69 8.41 14.59
CA THR A 136 -16.12 8.77 15.90
C THR A 136 -15.47 7.56 16.59
N ALA A 137 -16.11 6.40 16.55
CA ALA A 137 -15.58 5.19 17.15
C ALA A 137 -14.29 4.74 16.45
N GLU A 138 -14.25 4.82 15.13
CA GLU A 138 -13.09 4.46 14.29
C GLU A 138 -11.90 5.40 14.56
N ILE A 139 -12.12 6.71 14.58
CA ILE A 139 -11.09 7.71 14.87
C ILE A 139 -10.57 7.60 16.31
N ASN A 140 -11.45 7.40 17.30
CA ASN A 140 -11.03 7.19 18.68
C ASN A 140 -10.19 5.91 18.84
N ALA A 141 -10.52 4.85 18.11
CA ALA A 141 -9.71 3.63 18.08
C ALA A 141 -8.33 3.90 17.45
N ALA A 142 -8.26 4.66 16.35
CA ALA A 142 -7.00 5.06 15.74
C ALA A 142 -6.12 5.87 16.70
N VAL A 143 -6.68 6.86 17.40
CA VAL A 143 -5.98 7.66 18.43
C VAL A 143 -5.44 6.77 19.55
N ARG A 144 -6.27 5.86 20.07
CA ARG A 144 -5.87 4.92 21.12
C ARG A 144 -4.71 4.02 20.65
N LEU A 145 -4.81 3.45 19.46
CA LEU A 145 -3.78 2.55 18.92
C LEU A 145 -2.47 3.29 18.61
N ALA A 146 -2.53 4.49 18.04
CA ALA A 146 -1.34 5.29 17.80
C ALA A 146 -0.59 5.65 19.10
N ASN A 147 -1.33 5.94 20.18
CA ASN A 147 -0.75 6.21 21.50
C ASN A 147 -0.27 4.95 22.23
N THR A 148 -0.88 3.79 21.97
CA THR A 148 -0.48 2.51 22.58
C THR A 148 0.77 1.92 21.91
N TYR A 149 0.97 2.20 20.62
CA TYR A 149 2.05 1.66 19.81
C TYR A 149 2.81 2.77 19.02
N PRO A 150 3.32 3.81 19.70
CA PRO A 150 3.90 4.99 19.03
C PRO A 150 5.20 4.69 18.28
N ASP A 151 5.88 3.60 18.60
CA ASP A 151 7.07 3.10 17.92
C ASP A 151 6.74 2.25 16.67
N ILE A 152 5.46 1.87 16.48
CA ILE A 152 5.00 1.03 15.36
C ILE A 152 4.10 1.84 14.41
N VAL A 153 3.07 2.53 14.93
CA VAL A 153 2.15 3.33 14.11
C VAL A 153 2.82 4.64 13.73
N LYS A 154 3.05 4.85 12.44
CA LYS A 154 3.76 6.03 11.92
C LYS A 154 2.88 6.92 11.05
N VAL A 155 1.79 6.37 10.54
CA VAL A 155 0.80 7.11 9.75
C VAL A 155 -0.60 6.72 10.18
N VAL A 156 -1.51 7.69 10.23
CA VAL A 156 -2.96 7.47 10.25
C VAL A 156 -3.56 7.99 8.97
N ALA A 157 -4.24 7.11 8.23
CA ALA A 157 -4.98 7.45 7.02
C ALA A 157 -6.48 7.52 7.32
N VAL A 158 -7.06 8.69 7.18
CA VAL A 158 -8.49 8.99 7.40
C VAL A 158 -9.27 8.66 6.13
N GLY A 159 -10.06 7.60 6.14
CA GLY A 159 -10.79 7.08 4.99
C GLY A 159 -9.93 6.21 4.07
N ASN A 160 -10.61 5.35 3.33
CA ASN A 160 -10.06 4.55 2.24
C ASN A 160 -10.99 4.65 1.04
N GLU A 161 -10.53 5.26 -0.07
CA GLU A 161 -11.38 5.57 -1.24
C GLU A 161 -12.73 6.18 -0.82
N ALA A 162 -12.64 7.03 0.20
CA ALA A 162 -13.82 7.59 0.83
C ALA A 162 -14.38 8.80 0.09
N MET A 163 -13.63 9.41 -0.84
CA MET A 163 -14.08 10.60 -1.59
C MET A 163 -14.35 10.30 -3.07
N VAL A 164 -14.02 9.11 -3.54
CA VAL A 164 -14.19 8.76 -4.96
C VAL A 164 -15.65 8.41 -5.29
N HIS A 165 -16.24 9.09 -6.28
CA HIS A 165 -17.69 9.07 -6.53
C HIS A 165 -18.25 7.72 -6.98
N TRP A 166 -17.43 6.84 -7.60
CA TRP A 166 -17.92 5.50 -7.97
C TRP A 166 -18.09 4.55 -6.78
N GLN A 167 -17.55 4.90 -5.60
CA GLN A 167 -17.87 4.21 -4.36
C GLN A 167 -19.26 4.65 -3.84
N ALA A 168 -20.26 4.61 -4.70
CA ALA A 168 -21.60 5.13 -4.48
C ALA A 168 -22.28 4.62 -3.20
N GLY A 169 -21.81 3.49 -2.65
CA GLY A 169 -22.36 2.91 -1.42
C GLY A 169 -21.95 3.63 -0.13
N TYR A 170 -20.84 4.41 -0.14
CA TYR A 170 -20.30 4.96 1.12
C TYR A 170 -19.49 6.25 0.99
N PHE A 171 -19.21 6.77 -0.22
CA PHE A 171 -18.36 7.94 -0.34
C PHE A 171 -18.89 9.15 0.46
N VAL A 172 -17.97 10.02 0.84
CA VAL A 172 -18.26 11.26 1.55
C VAL A 172 -17.69 12.46 0.81
N GLU A 173 -18.29 13.62 1.01
CA GLU A 173 -17.72 14.89 0.55
C GLU A 173 -16.39 15.19 1.25
N PRO A 174 -15.39 15.83 0.58
CA PRO A 174 -14.06 16.10 1.13
C PRO A 174 -14.05 16.84 2.47
N GLY A 175 -15.08 17.64 2.74
CA GLY A 175 -15.24 18.36 4.02
C GLY A 175 -15.38 17.43 5.24
N ILE A 176 -15.88 16.21 5.05
CA ILE A 176 -16.00 15.22 6.13
C ILE A 176 -14.62 14.65 6.46
N ILE A 177 -13.82 14.31 5.46
CA ILE A 177 -12.43 13.85 5.66
C ILE A 177 -11.60 14.98 6.28
N LEU A 178 -11.71 16.21 5.75
CA LEU A 178 -11.04 17.40 6.29
C LEU A 178 -11.29 17.58 7.79
N LYS A 179 -12.56 17.50 8.23
CA LYS A 179 -12.93 17.59 9.65
C LYS A 179 -12.10 16.62 10.52
N TRP A 180 -11.99 15.38 10.13
CA TRP A 180 -11.27 14.36 10.91
C TRP A 180 -9.76 14.50 10.82
N VAL A 181 -9.23 14.90 9.66
CA VAL A 181 -7.80 15.24 9.51
C VAL A 181 -7.44 16.42 10.41
N GLU A 182 -8.21 17.51 10.38
CA GLU A 182 -7.98 18.69 11.25
C GLU A 182 -8.09 18.33 12.73
N TYR A 183 -9.02 17.45 13.12
CA TYR A 183 -9.13 16.96 14.49
C TYR A 183 -7.85 16.22 14.93
N LEU A 184 -7.35 15.29 14.13
CA LEU A 184 -6.12 14.56 14.44
C LEU A 184 -4.88 15.47 14.45
N GLN A 185 -4.80 16.44 13.53
CA GLN A 185 -3.73 17.46 13.52
C GLN A 185 -3.78 18.34 14.77
N HIS A 186 -4.99 18.66 15.25
CA HIS A 186 -5.16 19.37 16.52
C HIS A 186 -4.63 18.54 17.71
N LEU A 187 -5.01 17.26 17.82
CA LEU A 187 -4.50 16.38 18.86
C LEU A 187 -2.97 16.26 18.82
N LYS A 188 -2.38 16.19 17.63
CA LYS A 188 -0.92 16.17 17.45
C LYS A 188 -0.28 17.48 17.96
N LYS A 189 -0.90 18.63 17.65
CA LYS A 189 -0.43 19.94 18.10
C LYS A 189 -0.50 20.13 19.62
N GLU A 190 -1.56 19.61 20.26
CA GLU A 190 -1.73 19.66 21.71
C GLU A 190 -0.89 18.62 22.47
N GLY A 191 -0.16 17.73 21.74
CA GLY A 191 0.67 16.68 22.32
C GLY A 191 -0.14 15.44 22.79
N GLU A 192 -1.39 15.33 22.36
CA GLU A 192 -2.25 14.17 22.61
C GLU A 192 -2.01 13.02 21.60
N LEU A 193 -1.28 13.29 20.53
CA LEU A 193 -0.74 12.31 19.58
C LEU A 193 0.76 12.54 19.40
N PRO A 194 1.54 11.48 19.04
CA PRO A 194 2.97 11.61 18.78
C PRO A 194 3.27 12.63 17.69
N SER A 195 4.24 13.51 17.90
CA SER A 195 4.67 14.50 16.90
C SER A 195 5.29 13.87 15.66
N SER A 196 5.84 12.66 15.80
CA SER A 196 6.42 11.85 14.70
C SER A 196 5.38 11.18 13.80
N LEU A 197 4.08 11.24 14.19
CA LEU A 197 2.97 10.64 13.44
C LEU A 197 2.58 11.53 12.26
N TRP A 198 2.43 10.97 11.06
CA TRP A 198 1.83 11.65 9.93
C TRP A 198 0.35 11.30 9.76
N ILE A 199 -0.42 12.29 9.31
CA ILE A 199 -1.86 12.19 9.08
C ILE A 199 -2.14 12.46 7.61
N THR A 200 -2.87 11.56 6.97
CA THR A 200 -3.27 11.65 5.57
C THR A 200 -4.71 11.16 5.37
N SER A 201 -5.18 11.19 4.14
CA SER A 201 -6.27 10.36 3.63
C SER A 201 -5.72 9.52 2.48
N SER A 202 -6.24 8.31 2.28
CA SER A 202 -5.77 7.42 1.22
C SER A 202 -6.90 7.18 0.22
N ASP A 203 -6.77 7.75 -0.97
CA ASP A 203 -7.87 7.82 -1.92
C ASP A 203 -7.39 7.79 -3.37
N ASN A 204 -8.30 7.55 -4.29
CA ASN A 204 -8.03 7.48 -5.72
C ASN A 204 -7.47 8.81 -6.26
N PHE A 205 -6.64 8.73 -7.32
CA PHE A 205 -6.06 9.91 -7.97
C PHE A 205 -7.11 10.96 -8.36
N ALA A 206 -8.30 10.52 -8.79
CA ALA A 206 -9.39 11.42 -9.18
C ALA A 206 -9.82 12.31 -8.02
N SER A 207 -9.99 11.73 -6.83
CA SER A 207 -10.38 12.44 -5.60
C SER A 207 -9.35 13.45 -5.12
N TRP A 208 -8.07 13.23 -5.44
CA TRP A 208 -6.98 14.16 -5.15
C TRP A 208 -6.80 15.25 -6.21
N GLY A 209 -7.78 15.39 -7.10
CA GLY A 209 -7.83 16.44 -8.12
C GLY A 209 -7.21 16.06 -9.46
N GLY A 210 -6.73 14.81 -9.63
CA GLY A 210 -6.29 14.28 -10.92
C GLY A 210 -7.45 13.87 -11.85
N GLY A 211 -8.69 13.81 -11.34
CA GLY A 211 -9.91 13.58 -12.10
C GLY A 211 -10.49 14.85 -12.72
N ASP A 212 -11.75 14.77 -13.10
CA ASP A 212 -12.47 15.89 -13.69
C ASP A 212 -12.82 16.99 -12.67
N SER A 213 -13.36 18.12 -13.16
CA SER A 213 -13.64 19.30 -12.34
C SER A 213 -14.70 19.09 -11.24
N SER A 214 -15.46 17.98 -11.23
CA SER A 214 -16.42 17.67 -10.16
C SER A 214 -15.73 17.40 -8.82
N TYR A 215 -14.45 17.00 -8.86
CA TYR A 215 -13.62 16.83 -7.66
C TYR A 215 -12.97 18.12 -7.16
N HIS A 216 -12.89 19.18 -7.99
CA HIS A 216 -12.16 20.41 -7.66
C HIS A 216 -12.99 21.32 -6.73
N LYS A 217 -13.19 20.86 -5.49
CA LYS A 217 -13.97 21.57 -4.46
C LYS A 217 -13.05 22.39 -3.52
N PRO A 218 -13.54 23.51 -2.95
CA PRO A 218 -12.75 24.29 -1.99
C PRO A 218 -12.30 23.48 -0.75
N GLU A 219 -13.11 22.50 -0.35
CA GLU A 219 -12.81 21.60 0.77
C GLU A 219 -11.64 20.66 0.44
N LEU A 220 -11.48 20.24 -0.82
CA LEU A 220 -10.33 19.44 -1.26
C LEU A 220 -9.03 20.25 -1.14
N GLU A 221 -9.01 21.54 -1.56
CA GLU A 221 -7.82 22.38 -1.38
C GLU A 221 -7.41 22.49 0.09
N LYS A 222 -8.39 22.68 0.99
CA LYS A 222 -8.14 22.74 2.44
C LYS A 222 -7.61 21.41 2.96
N LEU A 223 -8.16 20.28 2.49
CA LEU A 223 -7.71 18.95 2.86
C LEU A 223 -6.26 18.70 2.41
N ILE A 224 -5.90 19.06 1.17
CA ILE A 224 -4.53 18.95 0.65
C ILE A 224 -3.56 19.75 1.52
N ARG A 225 -3.97 20.93 2.03
CA ARG A 225 -3.14 21.72 2.96
C ARG A 225 -3.01 21.09 4.33
N ALA A 226 -4.07 20.42 4.82
CA ALA A 226 -4.16 19.88 6.17
C ALA A 226 -3.43 18.54 6.36
N VAL A 227 -3.37 17.69 5.35
CA VAL A 227 -2.64 16.41 5.42
C VAL A 227 -1.13 16.62 5.46
N ASP A 228 -0.38 15.69 6.05
CA ASP A 228 1.08 15.74 6.04
C ASP A 228 1.63 15.37 4.65
N TYR A 229 0.99 14.44 3.94
CA TYR A 229 1.29 14.06 2.56
C TYR A 229 0.02 13.54 1.84
N ILE A 230 0.06 13.36 0.54
CA ILE A 230 -1.02 12.79 -0.26
C ILE A 230 -0.77 11.29 -0.44
N SER A 231 -1.69 10.44 0.00
CA SER A 231 -1.70 9.00 -0.25
C SER A 231 -2.65 8.70 -1.41
N MET A 232 -2.08 8.49 -2.59
CA MET A 232 -2.81 8.36 -3.85
C MET A 232 -2.95 6.91 -4.30
N HIS A 233 -4.14 6.50 -4.73
CA HIS A 233 -4.34 5.20 -5.38
C HIS A 233 -4.33 5.32 -6.91
N THR A 234 -3.77 4.33 -7.58
CA THR A 234 -3.78 4.19 -9.04
C THR A 234 -3.91 2.70 -9.41
N TYR A 235 -4.88 2.37 -10.24
CA TYR A 235 -5.16 0.99 -10.63
C TYR A 235 -5.32 0.82 -12.15
N PRO A 236 -4.21 0.83 -12.91
CA PRO A 236 -4.27 0.49 -14.34
C PRO A 236 -4.93 -0.87 -14.61
N PHE A 237 -4.81 -1.83 -13.68
CA PHE A 237 -5.47 -3.13 -13.79
C PHE A 237 -6.97 -3.00 -14.04
N HIS A 238 -7.70 -2.23 -13.23
CA HIS A 238 -9.13 -2.03 -13.40
C HIS A 238 -9.45 -1.28 -14.70
N ASP A 239 -8.60 -0.31 -15.06
CA ASP A 239 -8.76 0.50 -16.26
C ASP A 239 -8.46 -0.27 -17.55
N THR A 240 -7.88 -1.49 -17.50
CA THR A 240 -7.81 -2.39 -18.66
C THR A 240 -9.19 -2.76 -19.22
N HIS A 241 -10.23 -2.68 -18.37
CA HIS A 241 -11.62 -2.90 -18.73
C HIS A 241 -12.41 -1.58 -18.86
N TYR A 242 -12.27 -0.66 -17.85
CA TYR A 242 -13.11 0.54 -17.79
C TYR A 242 -12.64 1.69 -18.69
N ASN A 243 -11.34 1.77 -18.99
CA ASN A 243 -10.71 2.80 -19.84
C ASN A 243 -9.62 2.15 -20.73
N PRO A 244 -10.01 1.23 -21.65
CA PRO A 244 -9.09 0.28 -22.27
C PRO A 244 -8.14 0.88 -23.32
N GLU A 245 -8.26 2.14 -23.73
CA GLU A 245 -7.50 2.70 -24.84
C GLU A 245 -5.98 2.54 -24.68
N PHE A 246 -5.45 2.63 -23.45
CA PHE A 246 -4.02 2.42 -23.21
C PHE A 246 -3.62 0.94 -23.26
N TRP A 247 -4.58 0.03 -23.02
CA TRP A 247 -4.34 -1.40 -22.85
C TRP A 247 -4.34 -2.14 -24.17
N LEU A 248 -5.29 -1.85 -25.06
CA LEU A 248 -5.47 -2.52 -26.34
C LEU A 248 -4.21 -2.44 -27.21
N VAL A 249 -3.99 -3.49 -28.04
CA VAL A 249 -2.83 -3.58 -28.96
C VAL A 249 -3.07 -2.66 -30.16
N PRO A 250 -2.29 -1.57 -30.35
CA PRO A 250 -2.46 -0.66 -31.47
C PRO A 250 -2.06 -1.32 -32.80
N ALA A 251 -2.53 -0.78 -33.91
CA ALA A 251 -2.41 -1.37 -35.23
C ALA A 251 -0.95 -1.67 -35.66
N ASP A 252 -0.01 -0.85 -35.23
CA ASP A 252 1.42 -0.99 -35.54
C ASP A 252 2.14 -2.03 -34.64
N GLU A 253 1.48 -2.53 -33.63
CA GLU A 253 2.00 -3.59 -32.74
C GLU A 253 1.37 -4.97 -32.97
N GLN A 254 0.30 -5.07 -33.78
CA GLN A 254 -0.46 -6.33 -33.99
C GLN A 254 0.33 -7.44 -34.65
N ASP A 255 1.35 -7.09 -35.48
CA ASP A 255 2.23 -8.06 -36.11
C ASP A 255 3.42 -8.50 -35.23
N LEU A 256 3.56 -7.96 -34.01
CA LEU A 256 4.60 -8.38 -33.06
C LEU A 256 4.28 -9.76 -32.47
N PRO A 257 5.30 -10.52 -32.02
CA PRO A 257 5.06 -11.71 -31.22
C PRO A 257 4.17 -11.42 -30.00
N GLU A 258 3.28 -12.32 -29.64
CA GLU A 258 2.29 -12.14 -28.54
C GLU A 258 2.93 -11.67 -27.23
N LEU A 259 4.07 -12.26 -26.84
CA LEU A 259 4.76 -11.86 -25.62
C LEU A 259 5.32 -10.43 -25.71
N GLU A 260 5.75 -9.96 -26.88
CA GLU A 260 6.17 -8.56 -27.09
C GLU A 260 4.95 -7.61 -26.98
N GLN A 261 3.79 -8.01 -27.49
CA GLN A 261 2.54 -7.24 -27.32
C GLN A 261 2.19 -7.10 -25.81
N VAL A 262 2.34 -8.18 -25.04
CA VAL A 262 2.17 -8.15 -23.57
C VAL A 262 3.13 -7.15 -22.93
N HIS A 263 4.43 -7.20 -23.25
CA HIS A 263 5.42 -6.27 -22.70
C HIS A 263 5.09 -4.82 -23.02
N ARG A 264 4.66 -4.52 -24.26
CA ARG A 264 4.25 -3.18 -24.68
C ARG A 264 3.02 -2.68 -23.91
N ALA A 265 2.02 -3.55 -23.74
CA ALA A 265 0.83 -3.24 -22.97
C ALA A 265 1.16 -2.97 -21.49
N MET A 266 2.03 -3.78 -20.88
CA MET A 266 2.48 -3.57 -19.50
C MET A 266 3.29 -2.27 -19.31
N GLN A 267 4.08 -1.88 -20.33
CA GLN A 267 4.76 -0.58 -20.31
C GLN A 267 3.74 0.58 -20.37
N ARG A 268 2.69 0.47 -21.21
CA ARG A 268 1.61 1.46 -21.26
C ARG A 268 0.82 1.52 -19.94
N ALA A 269 0.62 0.38 -19.26
CA ALA A 269 -0.01 0.35 -17.94
C ALA A 269 0.81 1.12 -16.88
N LEU A 270 2.14 0.96 -16.88
CA LEU A 270 3.02 1.76 -16.03
C LEU A 270 2.94 3.26 -16.36
N ASP A 271 2.95 3.61 -17.65
CA ASP A 271 2.91 5.00 -18.08
C ASP A 271 1.53 5.64 -17.78
N TYR A 272 0.47 4.85 -17.79
CA TYR A 272 -0.87 5.26 -17.35
C TYR A 272 -0.89 5.58 -15.82
N ALA A 273 -0.29 4.73 -14.99
CA ALA A 273 -0.13 5.02 -13.56
C ALA A 273 0.66 6.31 -13.31
N LYS A 274 1.74 6.53 -14.06
CA LYS A 274 2.53 7.78 -13.98
C LYS A 274 1.73 9.00 -14.43
N MET A 275 0.92 8.86 -15.48
CA MET A 275 0.05 9.93 -15.94
C MET A 275 -0.92 10.36 -14.84
N GLN A 276 -1.57 9.42 -14.16
CA GLN A 276 -2.46 9.69 -13.03
C GLN A 276 -1.72 10.38 -11.87
N TYR A 277 -0.50 9.92 -11.54
CA TYR A 277 0.35 10.57 -10.54
C TYR A 277 0.69 12.02 -10.91
N HIS A 278 1.07 12.26 -12.15
CA HIS A 278 1.41 13.60 -12.63
C HIS A 278 0.19 14.53 -12.67
N ALA A 279 -1.01 14.01 -12.99
CA ALA A 279 -2.24 14.80 -12.95
C ALA A 279 -2.52 15.35 -11.54
N VAL A 280 -2.37 14.53 -10.50
CA VAL A 280 -2.48 14.99 -9.10
C VAL A 280 -1.40 16.01 -8.77
N LYS A 281 -0.14 15.74 -9.16
CA LYS A 281 0.99 16.64 -8.90
C LYS A 281 0.80 18.01 -9.55
N GLU A 282 0.32 18.04 -10.78
CA GLU A 282 0.03 19.28 -11.52
C GLU A 282 -1.13 20.06 -10.89
N TYR A 283 -2.21 19.39 -10.49
CA TYR A 283 -3.31 20.01 -9.80
C TYR A 283 -2.85 20.67 -8.48
N VAL A 284 -2.12 19.96 -7.65
CA VAL A 284 -1.59 20.46 -6.37
C VAL A 284 -0.63 21.63 -6.56
N ALA A 285 0.26 21.53 -7.55
CA ALA A 285 1.16 22.64 -7.91
C ALA A 285 0.40 23.86 -8.42
N GLY A 286 -0.69 23.68 -9.18
CA GLY A 286 -1.59 24.74 -9.64
C GLY A 286 -2.27 25.50 -8.51
N LEU A 287 -2.46 24.87 -7.35
CA LEU A 287 -2.96 25.52 -6.12
C LEU A 287 -1.87 26.27 -5.35
N GLY A 288 -0.63 26.26 -5.83
CA GLY A 288 0.53 26.84 -5.13
C GLY A 288 0.93 26.05 -3.87
N ILE A 289 0.65 24.73 -3.84
CA ILE A 289 0.95 23.87 -2.71
C ILE A 289 2.11 22.93 -3.10
N GLY A 290 3.14 22.88 -2.23
CA GLY A 290 4.18 21.86 -2.27
C GLY A 290 3.82 20.75 -1.29
N LYS A 291 3.44 19.58 -1.79
CA LYS A 291 3.07 18.41 -0.98
C LYS A 291 3.69 17.15 -1.57
N GLU A 292 4.25 16.31 -0.72
CA GLU A 292 4.71 14.98 -1.12
C GLU A 292 3.52 14.09 -1.49
N ILE A 293 3.73 13.24 -2.50
CA ILE A 293 2.72 12.30 -2.98
C ILE A 293 3.35 10.91 -2.97
N HIS A 294 2.73 9.98 -2.28
CA HIS A 294 3.10 8.57 -2.28
C HIS A 294 1.96 7.72 -2.83
N ILE A 295 2.30 6.56 -3.40
CA ILE A 295 1.30 5.60 -3.87
C ILE A 295 0.77 4.85 -2.65
N GLY A 296 -0.43 5.22 -2.21
CA GLY A 296 -1.12 4.58 -1.09
C GLY A 296 -1.67 3.22 -1.43
N GLU A 297 -1.96 2.98 -2.72
CA GLU A 297 -2.43 1.68 -3.19
C GLU A 297 -2.28 1.56 -4.70
N THR A 298 -1.74 0.42 -5.13
CA THR A 298 -1.73 -0.04 -6.52
C THR A 298 -1.51 -1.55 -6.54
N GLY A 299 -2.00 -2.24 -7.56
CA GLY A 299 -1.87 -3.68 -7.63
C GLY A 299 -2.26 -4.26 -8.97
N TRP A 300 -2.07 -5.59 -9.09
CA TRP A 300 -2.41 -6.36 -10.27
C TRP A 300 -2.90 -7.76 -9.85
N ALA A 301 -4.12 -8.13 -10.23
CA ALA A 301 -4.65 -9.46 -9.90
C ALA A 301 -4.12 -10.52 -10.85
N THR A 302 -4.04 -11.74 -10.36
CA THR A 302 -3.49 -12.89 -11.11
C THR A 302 -4.52 -13.83 -11.68
N MET A 303 -5.78 -13.64 -11.32
CA MET A 303 -6.89 -14.48 -11.77
C MET A 303 -8.16 -13.65 -11.90
N ASP A 304 -8.96 -13.94 -12.90
CA ASP A 304 -10.34 -13.50 -13.03
C ASP A 304 -11.08 -14.38 -14.02
N ASN A 305 -12.37 -14.56 -13.80
CA ASN A 305 -13.22 -15.35 -14.69
C ASN A 305 -14.22 -14.50 -15.48
N TYR A 306 -14.08 -13.16 -15.44
CA TYR A 306 -15.05 -12.26 -16.07
C TYR A 306 -14.38 -11.06 -16.75
N LEU A 307 -14.24 -9.91 -16.08
CA LEU A 307 -13.80 -8.65 -16.71
C LEU A 307 -12.34 -8.64 -17.15
N TYR A 308 -11.47 -9.39 -16.48
CA TYR A 308 -10.03 -9.35 -16.65
C TYR A 308 -9.43 -10.69 -17.10
N GLY A 309 -10.29 -11.73 -17.24
CA GLY A 309 -9.91 -13.07 -17.71
C GLY A 309 -9.82 -13.16 -19.23
N GLU A 310 -9.84 -14.39 -19.75
CA GLU A 310 -9.69 -14.74 -21.18
C GLU A 310 -10.75 -14.08 -22.05
N ASP A 311 -12.01 -14.06 -21.62
CA ASP A 311 -13.15 -13.43 -22.32
C ASP A 311 -13.27 -11.92 -22.08
N GLY A 312 -12.43 -11.35 -21.22
CA GLY A 312 -12.39 -9.94 -20.86
C GLY A 312 -11.15 -9.23 -21.40
N SER A 313 -10.54 -8.37 -20.57
CA SER A 313 -9.36 -7.60 -20.98
C SER A 313 -8.06 -8.41 -21.03
N LYS A 314 -8.07 -9.68 -20.61
CA LYS A 314 -6.91 -10.59 -20.56
C LYS A 314 -5.76 -10.05 -19.69
N ALA A 315 -6.11 -9.27 -18.67
CA ALA A 315 -5.11 -8.63 -17.80
C ALA A 315 -4.64 -9.56 -16.68
N ALA A 316 -5.49 -10.48 -16.21
CA ALA A 316 -5.26 -11.24 -14.98
C ALA A 316 -4.39 -12.48 -15.23
N ASP A 317 -3.11 -12.42 -14.88
CA ASP A 317 -2.19 -13.55 -14.74
C ASP A 317 -0.96 -13.18 -13.90
N GLU A 318 -0.19 -14.18 -13.45
CA GLU A 318 1.00 -13.97 -12.60
C GLU A 318 2.16 -13.31 -13.35
N TYR A 319 2.26 -13.52 -14.68
CA TYR A 319 3.32 -12.91 -15.48
C TYR A 319 3.15 -11.39 -15.58
N LYS A 320 1.94 -10.92 -15.85
CA LYS A 320 1.62 -9.49 -15.90
C LYS A 320 1.70 -8.86 -14.50
N GLN A 321 1.27 -9.59 -13.45
CA GLN A 321 1.48 -9.13 -12.06
C GLN A 321 2.97 -8.86 -11.79
N LYS A 322 3.87 -9.79 -12.16
CA LYS A 322 5.30 -9.62 -11.98
C LYS A 322 5.83 -8.41 -12.78
N LEU A 323 5.46 -8.27 -14.05
CA LEU A 323 5.89 -7.14 -14.88
C LEU A 323 5.44 -5.79 -14.29
N TYR A 324 4.19 -5.70 -13.82
CA TYR A 324 3.69 -4.49 -13.20
C TYR A 324 4.37 -4.20 -11.86
N HIS A 325 4.45 -5.19 -10.98
CA HIS A 325 5.11 -5.07 -9.68
C HIS A 325 6.55 -4.57 -9.84
N ASP A 326 7.35 -5.22 -10.68
CA ASP A 326 8.77 -4.87 -10.84
C ASP A 326 8.93 -3.48 -11.44
N SER A 327 8.11 -3.11 -12.43
CA SER A 327 8.20 -1.82 -13.10
C SER A 327 7.73 -0.65 -12.23
N ILE A 328 6.62 -0.82 -11.47
CA ILE A 328 6.11 0.23 -10.57
C ILE A 328 7.06 0.43 -9.39
N ARG A 329 7.64 -0.65 -8.82
CA ARG A 329 8.65 -0.58 -7.78
C ARG A 329 9.90 0.15 -8.26
N ALA A 330 10.46 -0.24 -9.43
CA ALA A 330 11.65 0.39 -9.99
C ALA A 330 11.44 1.90 -10.26
N TRP A 331 10.24 2.31 -10.67
CA TRP A 331 9.92 3.72 -10.84
C TRP A 331 9.83 4.45 -9.50
N THR A 332 9.06 3.92 -8.56
CA THR A 332 8.79 4.60 -7.27
C THR A 332 10.05 4.68 -6.41
N GLU A 333 10.90 3.65 -6.40
CA GLU A 333 12.19 3.67 -5.70
C GLU A 333 13.12 4.75 -6.26
N ARG A 334 13.22 4.88 -7.59
CA ARG A 334 14.05 5.91 -8.23
C ARG A 334 13.57 7.35 -7.91
N GLU A 335 12.26 7.54 -7.78
CA GLU A 335 11.65 8.85 -7.50
C GLU A 335 11.50 9.13 -5.99
N ASN A 336 11.95 8.22 -5.10
CA ASN A 336 11.74 8.28 -3.65
C ASN A 336 10.25 8.37 -3.29
N ILE A 337 9.42 7.55 -3.91
CA ILE A 337 7.99 7.42 -3.66
C ILE A 337 7.76 6.11 -2.92
N THR A 338 7.16 6.16 -1.73
CA THR A 338 6.66 4.93 -1.10
C THR A 338 5.50 4.36 -1.93
N CYS A 339 5.54 3.06 -2.18
CA CYS A 339 4.49 2.35 -2.91
C CYS A 339 3.94 1.21 -2.05
N PHE A 340 2.71 1.35 -1.59
CA PHE A 340 1.97 0.27 -0.95
C PHE A 340 1.36 -0.61 -2.03
N PHE A 341 2.09 -1.69 -2.39
CA PHE A 341 1.57 -2.65 -3.35
C PHE A 341 0.41 -3.45 -2.76
N PHE A 342 -0.66 -3.56 -3.46
CA PHE A 342 -1.83 -4.33 -3.08
C PHE A 342 -1.82 -5.69 -3.78
N GLN A 343 -1.61 -6.81 -3.05
CA GLN A 343 -1.40 -6.91 -1.63
C GLN A 343 -0.47 -8.08 -1.25
N ALA A 344 -0.21 -8.29 0.05
CA ALA A 344 0.69 -9.35 0.51
C ALA A 344 0.18 -10.75 0.18
N PHE A 345 -1.04 -11.09 0.60
CA PHE A 345 -1.66 -12.41 0.43
C PHE A 345 -3.04 -12.27 -0.22
N ASP A 346 -3.44 -13.29 -0.96
CA ASP A 346 -4.82 -13.42 -1.43
C ASP A 346 -5.79 -13.45 -0.25
N GLU A 347 -6.94 -12.79 -0.41
CA GLU A 347 -7.96 -12.67 0.62
C GLU A 347 -9.33 -13.13 0.11
N PRO A 348 -9.76 -14.37 0.39
CA PRO A 348 -10.96 -14.98 -0.21
C PRO A 348 -12.30 -14.38 0.26
N TRP A 349 -12.27 -13.49 1.25
CA TRP A 349 -13.47 -12.80 1.74
C TRP A 349 -13.91 -11.63 0.84
N LYS A 350 -13.02 -11.10 0.02
CA LYS A 350 -13.29 -9.88 -0.78
C LYS A 350 -14.37 -10.10 -1.82
N ASP A 351 -14.36 -11.26 -2.46
CA ASP A 351 -15.43 -11.72 -3.34
C ASP A 351 -15.76 -13.19 -3.03
N SER A 352 -16.28 -13.44 -1.84
CA SER A 352 -16.56 -14.80 -1.35
C SER A 352 -17.61 -15.56 -2.18
N LYS A 353 -18.42 -14.85 -3.00
CA LYS A 353 -19.41 -15.45 -3.89
C LYS A 353 -18.80 -15.88 -5.23
N ASN A 354 -17.68 -15.30 -5.62
CA ASN A 354 -16.94 -15.64 -6.82
C ASN A 354 -15.48 -15.94 -6.47
N PRO A 355 -15.15 -17.17 -6.03
CA PRO A 355 -13.82 -17.53 -5.58
C PRO A 355 -12.68 -17.32 -6.60
N VAL A 356 -13.01 -17.25 -7.89
CA VAL A 356 -12.07 -17.01 -9.00
C VAL A 356 -12.12 -15.54 -9.50
N GLY A 357 -12.83 -14.65 -8.80
CA GLY A 357 -12.88 -13.24 -9.13
C GLY A 357 -11.62 -12.49 -8.71
N SER A 358 -11.25 -11.47 -9.46
CA SER A 358 -9.99 -10.73 -9.31
C SER A 358 -9.77 -10.17 -7.90
N GLU A 359 -10.82 -9.72 -7.21
CA GLU A 359 -10.71 -9.14 -5.87
C GLU A 359 -10.05 -10.06 -4.84
N ASN A 360 -10.19 -11.39 -5.02
CA ASN A 360 -9.57 -12.38 -4.15
C ASN A 360 -8.07 -12.63 -4.46
N HIS A 361 -7.55 -12.19 -5.64
CA HIS A 361 -6.29 -12.67 -6.22
C HIS A 361 -5.22 -11.60 -6.47
N PHE A 362 -5.24 -10.51 -5.73
CA PHE A 362 -4.21 -9.47 -5.79
C PHE A 362 -2.93 -9.80 -4.99
N GLY A 363 -2.94 -10.84 -4.16
CA GLY A 363 -1.80 -11.21 -3.32
C GLY A 363 -0.53 -11.53 -4.14
N LEU A 364 0.64 -11.28 -3.53
CA LEU A 364 1.92 -11.82 -4.00
C LEU A 364 2.05 -13.29 -3.62
N PHE A 365 1.33 -13.71 -2.59
CA PHE A 365 1.13 -15.09 -2.19
C PHE A 365 -0.34 -15.46 -2.28
N THR A 366 -0.62 -16.74 -2.50
CA THR A 366 -1.98 -17.26 -2.28
C THR A 366 -2.34 -17.27 -0.80
N VAL A 367 -3.61 -17.54 -0.48
CA VAL A 367 -4.08 -17.64 0.91
C VAL A 367 -3.33 -18.72 1.71
N ASP A 368 -2.83 -19.77 1.06
CA ASP A 368 -2.05 -20.85 1.68
C ASP A 368 -0.53 -20.62 1.70
N GLY A 369 -0.07 -19.45 1.24
CA GLY A 369 1.35 -19.08 1.25
C GLY A 369 2.14 -19.60 0.03
N VAL A 370 1.47 -20.00 -1.06
CA VAL A 370 2.17 -20.30 -2.32
C VAL A 370 2.64 -18.99 -2.93
N ALA A 371 3.93 -18.88 -3.19
CA ALA A 371 4.57 -17.71 -3.77
C ALA A 371 4.29 -17.64 -5.28
N LYS A 372 3.67 -16.55 -5.73
CA LYS A 372 3.42 -16.30 -7.15
C LYS A 372 4.71 -15.90 -7.88
N LEU A 373 4.70 -15.89 -9.21
CA LEU A 373 5.89 -15.70 -10.07
C LEU A 373 6.77 -14.51 -9.65
N VAL A 374 6.18 -13.44 -9.16
CA VAL A 374 6.89 -12.25 -8.68
C VAL A 374 7.91 -12.56 -7.56
N LEU A 375 7.71 -13.64 -6.83
CA LEU A 375 8.54 -14.04 -5.67
C LEU A 375 9.41 -15.28 -5.93
N TRP A 376 9.36 -15.88 -7.13
CA TRP A 376 10.09 -17.13 -7.39
C TRP A 376 11.59 -17.00 -7.17
N ASP A 377 12.20 -15.88 -7.57
CA ASP A 377 13.62 -15.62 -7.35
C ASP A 377 13.99 -15.60 -5.86
N GLN A 378 13.08 -15.09 -5.00
CA GLN A 378 13.28 -15.06 -3.56
C GLN A 378 13.13 -16.49 -2.94
N VAL A 379 12.21 -17.30 -3.47
CA VAL A 379 12.10 -18.72 -3.07
C VAL A 379 13.39 -19.45 -3.43
N ASP A 380 13.91 -19.28 -4.66
CA ASP A 380 15.17 -19.89 -5.10
C ASP A 380 16.38 -19.44 -4.30
N ALA A 381 16.39 -18.17 -3.87
CA ALA A 381 17.42 -17.63 -2.99
C ALA A 381 17.31 -18.08 -1.53
N GLY A 382 16.30 -18.90 -1.18
CA GLY A 382 16.10 -19.43 0.18
C GLY A 382 15.59 -18.39 1.19
N VAL A 383 15.04 -17.25 0.74
CA VAL A 383 14.56 -16.15 1.61
C VAL A 383 13.51 -16.66 2.61
N PHE A 384 12.70 -17.64 2.22
CA PHE A 384 11.61 -18.18 3.02
C PHE A 384 11.93 -19.53 3.66
N GLU A 385 13.19 -19.95 3.69
CA GLU A 385 13.58 -21.24 4.26
C GLU A 385 13.19 -21.34 5.76
N GLY A 386 12.44 -22.40 6.10
CA GLY A 386 11.91 -22.60 7.47
C GLY A 386 10.70 -21.76 7.83
N LEU A 387 10.21 -20.90 6.96
CA LEU A 387 8.96 -20.14 7.16
C LEU A 387 7.76 -20.91 6.61
N THR A 388 6.63 -20.76 7.30
CA THR A 388 5.37 -21.42 6.93
C THR A 388 4.20 -20.44 7.03
N ARG A 389 3.12 -20.69 6.28
CA ARG A 389 1.82 -20.05 6.47
C ARG A 389 0.76 -21.12 6.72
N GLY A 390 0.12 -21.09 7.89
CA GLY A 390 -0.84 -22.12 8.28
C GLY A 390 -0.20 -23.54 8.33
N GLY A 391 1.09 -23.63 8.65
CA GLY A 391 1.86 -24.89 8.64
C GLY A 391 2.36 -25.33 7.27
N ASN A 392 1.96 -24.66 6.17
CA ASN A 392 2.44 -24.98 4.82
C ASN A 392 3.76 -24.24 4.54
N PRO A 393 4.82 -24.93 4.05
CA PRO A 393 6.05 -24.26 3.65
C PRO A 393 5.81 -23.39 2.42
N ILE A 394 6.55 -22.26 2.33
CA ILE A 394 6.48 -21.38 1.17
C ILE A 394 7.10 -22.11 -0.04
N ARG A 395 6.34 -22.20 -1.12
CA ARG A 395 6.72 -22.82 -2.38
C ARG A 395 6.24 -22.01 -3.56
N LYS A 396 6.81 -22.24 -4.75
CA LYS A 396 6.40 -21.59 -6.00
C LYS A 396 5.02 -22.06 -6.45
N SER A 397 4.24 -21.18 -7.07
CA SER A 397 3.09 -21.54 -7.90
C SER A 397 3.53 -22.40 -9.09
N TYR A 398 2.60 -23.14 -9.70
CA TYR A 398 2.89 -24.05 -10.82
C TYR A 398 4.05 -25.00 -10.53
N GLU A 399 4.29 -25.36 -9.27
CA GLU A 399 5.45 -26.18 -8.84
C GLU A 399 6.81 -25.66 -9.36
N GLY A 400 6.88 -24.39 -9.80
CA GLY A 400 8.04 -23.76 -10.41
C GLY A 400 8.16 -24.00 -11.91
N ASP A 401 7.15 -24.56 -12.56
CA ASP A 401 7.11 -24.75 -14.02
C ASP A 401 6.69 -23.46 -14.73
N LEU A 402 7.68 -22.78 -15.32
CA LEU A 402 7.45 -21.55 -16.06
C LEU A 402 6.73 -21.79 -17.39
N GLU A 403 6.92 -22.94 -18.03
CA GLU A 403 6.27 -23.26 -19.32
C GLU A 403 4.76 -23.40 -19.09
N GLU A 404 4.35 -24.13 -18.04
CA GLU A 404 2.94 -24.27 -17.65
C GLU A 404 2.31 -22.90 -17.32
N LEU A 405 3.00 -22.04 -16.55
CA LEU A 405 2.52 -20.70 -16.24
C LEU A 405 2.30 -19.87 -17.49
N MET A 406 3.23 -19.91 -18.45
CA MET A 406 3.19 -19.10 -19.67
C MET A 406 2.12 -19.54 -20.66
N GLU A 407 1.58 -20.76 -20.58
CA GLU A 407 0.46 -21.21 -21.42
C GLU A 407 -0.81 -20.35 -21.26
N GLY A 408 -1.01 -19.76 -20.08
CA GLY A 408 -2.15 -18.88 -19.77
C GLY A 408 -1.94 -17.39 -20.09
N VAL A 409 -0.75 -16.99 -20.56
CA VAL A 409 -0.44 -15.58 -20.78
C VAL A 409 -0.90 -15.15 -22.18
N LEU A 410 -1.97 -14.35 -22.22
CA LEU A 410 -2.57 -13.86 -23.47
C LEU A 410 -2.27 -12.37 -23.68
N PRO A 411 -2.02 -11.92 -24.93
CA PRO A 411 -1.94 -10.50 -25.23
C PRO A 411 -3.32 -9.84 -25.11
N PRO A 412 -3.39 -8.53 -24.85
CA PRO A 412 -4.64 -7.77 -24.98
C PRO A 412 -5.22 -7.85 -26.39
N ASP A 413 -6.51 -7.52 -26.49
CA ASP A 413 -7.17 -7.47 -27.81
C ASP A 413 -6.66 -6.33 -28.68
N PRO A 414 -6.74 -6.46 -30.03
CA PRO A 414 -6.45 -5.38 -30.96
C PRO A 414 -7.37 -4.16 -30.75
N SER A 415 -6.85 -2.95 -30.94
CA SER A 415 -7.59 -1.69 -30.79
C SER A 415 -8.72 -1.46 -31.82
N ASN A 416 -8.85 -2.33 -32.82
CA ASN A 416 -9.83 -2.20 -33.92
C ASN A 416 -10.98 -3.21 -33.80
N ILE A 417 -11.27 -3.73 -32.61
CA ILE A 417 -12.46 -4.55 -32.38
C ILE A 417 -13.65 -3.60 -32.35
N GLU A 418 -14.54 -3.70 -33.40
CA GLU A 418 -15.82 -2.95 -33.51
C GLU A 418 -16.87 -3.47 -32.48
#